data_295634dee1190ae55e512ae2ad047c7d
#
_entry.id   295634dee1190ae55e512ae2ad047c7d
#
_cell.length_a   1.000
_cell.length_b   1.000
_cell.length_c   1.000
_cell.angle_alpha   90.00
_cell.angle_beta   90.00
_cell.angle_gamma   90.00
#
_symmetry.space_group_name_H-M   'P 1'
#
loop_
_entity.id
_entity.type
_entity.pdbx_description
1 polymer ?
#
loop_
_entity_poly.entity_id
_entity_poly.type
_entity_poly.pdbx_seq_one_letter_code
_entity_poly.pdbx_strand_id
1 'polypeptide(L)'
;MKKGNKKIIELDSPIDYQKLTCVINDFFEKYNFISIGYLGKSILGRDIPIIKLGDGKSKVIYISAHHGSEWITTGVMLRFINEYCELYKSCGNVEGIRIETLYKNVEINIVPMLNPDGVDLAINGLSNDNVLYERLISMNGGQSDFSHWNANGRGVDLNHNYNFGFSEYKKIESEQGIQNGAPTRFSGEYPESEPETGYLCNYIRFQNDFCGAISLHSQGEEIYYKCGEYIPEKSESIVKYFAGLCGYTLKTAQGMAAYGGFTEWFIREFDRPSFTFECGKGINPLPIKDLSMIYLKLRKILFEAPLILSRLRY
;
A
#
# COMPACT_ATOMS: atom_id res chain seq x y z
N MET A 1 -11.36 38.14 -12.82
CA MET A 1 -10.25 37.50 -12.10
C MET A 1 -10.26 36.02 -12.47
N LYS A 2 -9.30 35.52 -13.24
CA LYS A 2 -9.14 34.09 -13.51
C LYS A 2 -8.72 33.41 -12.19
N LYS A 3 -9.60 32.62 -11.59
CA LYS A 3 -9.21 31.72 -10.51
C LYS A 3 -8.15 30.77 -11.11
N GLY A 4 -6.88 31.01 -10.74
CA GLY A 4 -5.81 30.11 -11.15
C GLY A 4 -6.17 28.68 -10.74
N ASN A 5 -5.99 27.75 -11.66
CA ASN A 5 -6.10 26.32 -11.36
C ASN A 5 -5.09 25.99 -10.27
N LYS A 6 -5.53 26.04 -9.00
CA LYS A 6 -4.70 25.62 -7.87
C LYS A 6 -4.42 24.13 -8.08
N LYS A 7 -3.17 23.79 -8.29
CA LYS A 7 -2.70 22.40 -8.35
C LYS A 7 -3.12 21.75 -7.04
N ILE A 8 -3.99 20.73 -7.06
CA ILE A 8 -4.54 20.14 -5.83
C ILE A 8 -3.46 19.48 -5.01
N ILE A 9 -2.44 18.91 -5.65
CA ILE A 9 -1.41 18.15 -4.97
C ILE A 9 -0.06 18.78 -5.23
N GLU A 10 0.51 19.38 -4.18
CA GLU A 10 1.94 19.66 -4.10
C GLU A 10 2.56 18.54 -3.25
N LEU A 11 3.20 17.58 -3.94
CA LEU A 11 3.94 16.48 -3.32
C LEU A 11 5.44 16.74 -3.49
N ASP A 12 5.92 17.76 -2.80
CA ASP A 12 7.30 18.27 -2.82
C ASP A 12 8.08 17.96 -1.52
N SER A 13 7.40 17.42 -0.53
CA SER A 13 7.94 17.00 0.76
C SER A 13 7.40 15.63 1.16
N PRO A 14 8.00 14.95 2.14
CA PRO A 14 7.49 13.69 2.68
C PRO A 14 6.00 13.76 3.00
N ILE A 15 5.30 12.64 2.86
CA ILE A 15 3.85 12.57 3.02
C ILE A 15 3.55 11.86 4.32
N ASP A 16 3.44 12.64 5.39
CA ASP A 16 2.99 12.18 6.70
C ASP A 16 1.46 12.08 6.77
N TYR A 17 0.94 11.67 7.91
CA TYR A 17 -0.50 11.52 8.14
C TYR A 17 -1.26 12.85 8.01
N GLN A 18 -0.67 13.96 8.46
CA GLN A 18 -1.31 15.27 8.37
C GLN A 18 -1.45 15.72 6.91
N LYS A 19 -0.39 15.57 6.11
CA LYS A 19 -0.41 15.90 4.68
C LYS A 19 -1.39 15.02 3.90
N LEU A 20 -1.42 13.70 4.21
CA LEU A 20 -2.41 12.79 3.65
C LEU A 20 -3.84 13.28 3.93
N THR A 21 -4.16 13.63 5.17
CA THR A 21 -5.48 14.09 5.59
C THR A 21 -5.88 15.38 4.87
N CYS A 22 -4.96 16.33 4.73
CA CYS A 22 -5.21 17.56 3.95
C CYS A 22 -5.55 17.25 2.49
N VAL A 23 -4.78 16.37 1.84
CA VAL A 23 -5.03 15.98 0.43
C VAL A 23 -6.36 15.26 0.27
N ILE A 24 -6.73 14.38 1.21
CA ILE A 24 -8.02 13.68 1.18
C ILE A 24 -9.19 14.68 1.31
N ASN A 25 -9.08 15.68 2.18
CA ASN A 25 -10.08 16.73 2.30
C ASN A 25 -10.20 17.55 1.00
N ASP A 26 -9.09 17.90 0.37
CA ASP A 26 -9.10 18.59 -0.93
C ASP A 26 -9.79 17.73 -2.02
N PHE A 27 -9.58 16.40 -2.01
CA PHE A 27 -10.28 15.50 -2.91
C PHE A 27 -11.78 15.46 -2.64
N PHE A 28 -12.19 15.37 -1.38
CA PHE A 28 -13.60 15.38 -0.98
C PHE A 28 -14.32 16.64 -1.43
N GLU A 29 -13.69 17.80 -1.27
CA GLU A 29 -14.26 19.08 -1.70
C GLU A 29 -14.35 19.22 -3.23
N LYS A 30 -13.39 18.64 -3.96
CA LYS A 30 -13.26 18.86 -5.42
C LYS A 30 -13.99 17.84 -6.25
N TYR A 31 -14.12 16.61 -5.78
CA TYR A 31 -14.60 15.46 -6.56
C TYR A 31 -15.81 14.80 -5.91
N ASN A 32 -17.00 15.06 -6.42
CA ASN A 32 -18.26 14.50 -5.90
C ASN A 32 -18.62 13.10 -6.44
N PHE A 33 -17.75 12.53 -7.27
CA PHE A 33 -17.94 11.22 -7.91
C PHE A 33 -17.03 10.13 -7.34
N ILE A 34 -16.23 10.46 -6.35
CA ILE A 34 -15.45 9.47 -5.59
C ILE A 34 -16.09 9.25 -4.23
N SER A 35 -15.85 8.09 -3.64
CA SER A 35 -16.27 7.81 -2.28
C SER A 35 -15.04 7.72 -1.37
N ILE A 36 -15.12 8.38 -0.22
CA ILE A 36 -14.07 8.36 0.81
C ILE A 36 -14.69 7.79 2.08
N GLY A 37 -14.07 6.78 2.63
CA GLY A 37 -14.42 6.14 3.88
C GLY A 37 -13.20 5.81 4.71
N TYR A 38 -13.40 5.05 5.77
CA TYR A 38 -12.33 4.64 6.65
C TYR A 38 -12.48 3.14 6.97
N LEU A 39 -11.37 2.40 6.95
CA LEU A 39 -11.33 1.00 7.36
C LEU A 39 -11.52 0.88 8.87
N GLY A 40 -10.92 1.78 9.62
CA GLY A 40 -10.92 1.85 11.07
C GLY A 40 -9.83 2.79 11.56
N LYS A 41 -9.34 2.54 12.78
CA LYS A 41 -8.26 3.34 13.40
C LYS A 41 -7.01 2.49 13.58
N SER A 42 -5.85 3.11 13.36
CA SER A 42 -4.55 2.52 13.72
C SER A 42 -4.44 2.30 15.23
N ILE A 43 -3.39 1.63 15.65
CA ILE A 43 -3.14 1.35 17.08
C ILE A 43 -3.01 2.64 17.92
N LEU A 44 -2.55 3.75 17.33
CA LEU A 44 -2.48 5.05 18.00
C LEU A 44 -3.70 5.96 17.70
N GLY A 45 -4.76 5.41 17.11
CA GLY A 45 -6.05 6.08 16.93
C GLY A 45 -6.17 6.96 15.68
N ARG A 46 -5.24 6.91 14.72
CA ARG A 46 -5.34 7.59 13.43
C ARG A 46 -6.30 6.86 12.51
N ASP A 47 -7.11 7.59 11.76
CA ASP A 47 -8.01 7.01 10.78
C ASP A 47 -7.24 6.41 9.60
N ILE A 48 -7.66 5.22 9.12
CA ILE A 48 -7.09 4.55 7.96
C ILE A 48 -8.05 4.76 6.78
N PRO A 49 -7.75 5.71 5.87
CA PRO A 49 -8.66 6.07 4.80
C PRO A 49 -8.71 5.01 3.71
N ILE A 50 -9.90 4.87 3.11
CA ILE A 50 -10.12 4.13 1.88
C ILE A 50 -10.85 5.00 0.88
N ILE A 51 -10.33 5.09 -0.34
CA ILE A 51 -10.88 5.89 -1.44
C ILE A 51 -11.35 4.95 -2.53
N LYS A 52 -12.58 5.15 -3.02
CA LYS A 52 -13.16 4.36 -4.10
C LYS A 52 -13.30 5.21 -5.35
N LEU A 53 -12.78 4.69 -6.46
CA LEU A 53 -12.87 5.28 -7.78
C LEU A 53 -13.65 4.35 -8.69
N GLY A 54 -14.74 4.85 -9.28
CA GLY A 54 -15.61 4.05 -10.16
C GLY A 54 -16.81 3.42 -9.44
N ASP A 55 -17.76 2.93 -10.24
CA ASP A 55 -19.01 2.30 -9.80
C ASP A 55 -19.26 0.95 -10.47
N GLY A 56 -18.22 0.37 -11.09
CA GLY A 56 -18.28 -0.93 -11.75
C GLY A 56 -18.50 -2.08 -10.77
N LYS A 57 -19.04 -3.18 -11.29
CA LYS A 57 -19.30 -4.38 -10.47
C LYS A 57 -18.03 -5.13 -10.07
N SER A 58 -17.00 -5.11 -10.93
CA SER A 58 -15.73 -5.75 -10.63
C SER A 58 -14.92 -4.85 -9.70
N LYS A 59 -14.29 -5.42 -8.68
CA LYS A 59 -13.50 -4.65 -7.71
C LYS A 59 -12.03 -5.05 -7.73
N VAL A 60 -11.16 -4.06 -7.57
CA VAL A 60 -9.73 -4.27 -7.30
C VAL A 60 -9.31 -3.45 -6.09
N ILE A 61 -8.29 -3.89 -5.38
CA ILE A 61 -7.78 -3.17 -4.23
C ILE A 61 -6.30 -2.81 -4.42
N TYR A 62 -5.97 -1.55 -4.11
CA TYR A 62 -4.61 -1.02 -4.08
C TYR A 62 -4.27 -0.59 -2.67
N ILE A 63 -3.08 -0.97 -2.21
CA ILE A 63 -2.62 -0.68 -0.86
C ILE A 63 -1.22 -0.10 -0.95
N SER A 64 -0.90 0.85 -0.09
CA SER A 64 0.45 1.39 0.04
C SER A 64 0.81 1.71 1.49
N ALA A 65 2.10 1.91 1.73
CA ALA A 65 2.66 2.21 3.03
C ALA A 65 2.24 1.21 4.14
N HIS A 66 2.47 -0.09 3.91
CA HIS A 66 2.53 -1.06 4.99
C HIS A 66 3.67 -0.73 5.96
N HIS A 67 4.80 -0.28 5.42
CA HIS A 67 5.98 0.09 6.18
C HIS A 67 6.11 1.61 6.31
N GLY A 68 6.51 2.06 7.50
CA GLY A 68 6.60 3.49 7.82
C GLY A 68 7.61 4.24 6.95
N SER A 69 8.80 3.68 6.72
CA SER A 69 9.85 4.31 5.91
C SER A 69 9.49 4.38 4.41
N GLU A 70 8.43 3.69 3.96
CA GLU A 70 8.02 3.59 2.56
C GLU A 70 6.91 4.58 2.18
N TRP A 71 6.82 5.71 2.89
CA TRP A 71 5.81 6.76 2.71
C TRP A 71 5.72 7.30 1.27
N ILE A 72 6.76 7.12 0.44
CA ILE A 72 6.76 7.53 -0.96
C ILE A 72 5.68 6.81 -1.77
N THR A 73 5.31 5.60 -1.39
CA THR A 73 4.24 4.80 -2.04
C THR A 73 2.88 5.44 -1.86
N THR A 74 2.62 6.11 -0.72
CA THR A 74 1.44 6.97 -0.55
C THR A 74 1.39 8.07 -1.61
N GLY A 75 2.53 8.70 -1.89
CA GLY A 75 2.63 9.73 -2.93
C GLY A 75 2.29 9.22 -4.33
N VAL A 76 2.69 7.99 -4.65
CA VAL A 76 2.32 7.32 -5.91
C VAL A 76 0.80 7.16 -6.01
N MET A 77 0.15 6.67 -4.96
CA MET A 77 -1.31 6.51 -4.92
C MET A 77 -2.05 7.84 -5.00
N LEU A 78 -1.60 8.87 -4.28
CA LEU A 78 -2.24 10.18 -4.34
C LEU A 78 -2.13 10.82 -5.73
N ARG A 79 -1.01 10.64 -6.42
CA ARG A 79 -0.87 11.09 -7.82
C ARG A 79 -1.80 10.35 -8.75
N PHE A 80 -1.92 9.03 -8.59
CA PHE A 80 -2.83 8.21 -9.36
C PHE A 80 -4.29 8.67 -9.16
N ILE A 81 -4.73 8.83 -7.91
CA ILE A 81 -6.08 9.30 -7.58
C ILE A 81 -6.36 10.66 -8.24
N ASN A 82 -5.44 11.61 -8.08
CA ASN A 82 -5.61 12.94 -8.65
C ASN A 82 -5.69 12.90 -10.18
N GLU A 83 -4.80 12.18 -10.85
CA GLU A 83 -4.80 12.08 -12.31
C GLU A 83 -6.07 11.38 -12.81
N TYR A 84 -6.50 10.30 -12.16
CA TYR A 84 -7.76 9.62 -12.47
C TYR A 84 -8.94 10.59 -12.42
N CYS A 85 -9.04 11.36 -11.33
CA CYS A 85 -10.13 12.31 -11.12
C CYS A 85 -10.12 13.44 -12.14
N GLU A 86 -8.95 14.02 -12.48
CA GLU A 86 -8.83 15.07 -13.49
C GLU A 86 -9.20 14.54 -14.89
N LEU A 87 -8.75 13.35 -15.24
CA LEU A 87 -9.09 12.71 -16.50
C LEU A 87 -10.58 12.37 -16.58
N TYR A 88 -11.19 11.89 -15.49
CA TYR A 88 -12.64 11.63 -15.46
C TYR A 88 -13.44 12.91 -15.71
N LYS A 89 -13.11 14.03 -15.04
CA LYS A 89 -13.76 15.35 -15.23
C LYS A 89 -13.61 15.89 -16.65
N SER A 90 -12.49 15.64 -17.30
CA SER A 90 -12.20 16.13 -18.65
C SER A 90 -12.63 15.17 -19.75
N CYS A 91 -13.32 14.05 -19.43
CA CYS A 91 -13.60 12.95 -20.36
C CYS A 91 -12.34 12.45 -21.10
N GLY A 92 -11.21 12.47 -20.37
CA GLY A 92 -9.90 12.16 -20.89
C GLY A 92 -9.62 10.67 -21.05
N ASN A 93 -8.46 10.41 -21.61
CA ASN A 93 -7.92 9.07 -21.73
C ASN A 93 -6.45 9.03 -21.29
N VAL A 94 -5.99 7.84 -20.96
CA VAL A 94 -4.60 7.54 -20.66
C VAL A 94 -4.22 6.24 -21.35
N GLU A 95 -3.15 6.27 -22.15
CA GLU A 95 -2.63 5.09 -22.85
C GLU A 95 -3.72 4.32 -23.67
N GLY A 96 -4.68 5.04 -24.23
CA GLY A 96 -5.81 4.45 -24.97
C GLY A 96 -6.99 4.02 -24.10
N ILE A 97 -6.92 4.14 -22.78
CA ILE A 97 -8.01 3.83 -21.85
C ILE A 97 -8.86 5.08 -21.64
N ARG A 98 -10.13 5.02 -22.01
CA ARG A 98 -11.10 6.06 -21.64
C ARG A 98 -11.45 5.90 -20.15
N ILE A 99 -11.22 6.95 -19.36
CA ILE A 99 -11.44 6.88 -17.92
C ILE A 99 -12.93 6.67 -17.58
N GLU A 100 -13.84 7.21 -18.36
CA GLU A 100 -15.26 6.92 -18.20
C GLU A 100 -15.59 5.43 -18.35
N THR A 101 -14.90 4.72 -19.26
CA THR A 101 -15.05 3.26 -19.41
C THR A 101 -14.49 2.52 -18.20
N LEU A 102 -13.31 2.93 -17.70
CA LEU A 102 -12.73 2.37 -16.48
C LEU A 102 -13.68 2.57 -15.30
N TYR A 103 -14.18 3.79 -15.11
CA TYR A 103 -15.13 4.16 -14.05
C TYR A 103 -16.37 3.25 -14.02
N LYS A 104 -16.99 3.02 -15.19
CA LYS A 104 -18.24 2.23 -15.29
C LYS A 104 -18.04 0.73 -15.13
N ASN A 105 -16.82 0.22 -15.36
CA ASN A 105 -16.57 -1.22 -15.34
C ASN A 105 -15.93 -1.72 -14.05
N VAL A 106 -15.14 -0.88 -13.36
CA VAL A 106 -14.37 -1.31 -12.19
C VAL A 106 -14.48 -0.29 -11.06
N GLU A 107 -14.68 -0.77 -9.85
CA GLU A 107 -14.48 -0.03 -8.62
C GLU A 107 -13.05 -0.28 -8.13
N ILE A 108 -12.22 0.76 -8.09
CA ILE A 108 -10.86 0.68 -7.55
C ILE A 108 -10.89 1.17 -6.12
N ASN A 109 -10.62 0.28 -5.17
CA ASN A 109 -10.53 0.57 -3.75
C ASN A 109 -9.07 0.85 -3.39
N ILE A 110 -8.77 2.00 -2.82
CA ILE A 110 -7.39 2.44 -2.56
C ILE A 110 -7.21 2.75 -1.09
N VAL A 111 -6.27 2.08 -0.44
CA VAL A 111 -5.77 2.39 0.90
C VAL A 111 -4.41 3.09 0.73
N PRO A 112 -4.38 4.42 0.73
CA PRO A 112 -3.17 5.16 0.37
C PRO A 112 -2.10 5.14 1.47
N MET A 113 -2.45 4.81 2.69
CA MET A 113 -1.53 4.68 3.84
C MET A 113 -2.16 3.72 4.86
N LEU A 114 -1.68 2.47 4.85
CA LEU A 114 -2.18 1.46 5.79
C LEU A 114 -1.59 1.65 7.19
N ASN A 115 -0.35 2.12 7.29
CA ASN A 115 0.42 2.29 8.53
C ASN A 115 0.67 3.78 8.86
N PRO A 116 -0.37 4.54 9.25
CA PRO A 116 -0.21 5.96 9.51
C PRO A 116 0.69 6.26 10.71
N ASP A 117 0.77 5.36 11.68
CA ASP A 117 1.60 5.52 12.88
C ASP A 117 3.07 5.33 12.56
N GLY A 118 3.40 4.28 11.80
CA GLY A 118 4.77 4.02 11.38
C GLY A 118 5.30 5.10 10.43
N VAL A 119 4.46 5.57 9.50
CA VAL A 119 4.82 6.68 8.58
C VAL A 119 5.12 7.95 9.37
N ASP A 120 4.28 8.29 10.34
CA ASP A 120 4.47 9.48 11.16
C ASP A 120 5.76 9.40 11.99
N LEU A 121 6.04 8.23 12.58
CA LEU A 121 7.32 7.98 13.27
C LEU A 121 8.52 8.12 12.33
N ALA A 122 8.46 7.54 11.14
CA ALA A 122 9.58 7.58 10.19
C ALA A 122 9.88 8.99 9.65
N ILE A 123 8.88 9.85 9.53
CA ILE A 123 9.03 11.21 9.00
C ILE A 123 9.31 12.23 10.10
N ASN A 124 8.51 12.18 11.17
CA ASN A 124 8.49 13.22 12.20
C ASN A 124 9.28 12.83 13.46
N GLY A 125 9.69 11.55 13.56
CA GLY A 125 10.35 11.04 14.76
C GLY A 125 9.39 10.94 15.95
N LEU A 126 9.95 10.90 17.13
CA LEU A 126 9.23 10.74 18.40
C LEU A 126 9.59 11.84 19.37
N SER A 127 8.60 12.56 19.88
CA SER A 127 8.80 13.57 20.91
C SER A 127 9.11 12.91 22.27
N ASN A 128 10.03 13.50 23.04
CA ASN A 128 10.48 12.98 24.35
C ASN A 128 9.36 12.94 25.41
N ASP A 129 8.29 13.72 25.24
CA ASP A 129 7.12 13.73 26.10
C ASP A 129 6.05 12.70 25.71
N ASN A 130 6.28 11.93 24.63
CA ASN A 130 5.37 10.88 24.21
C ASN A 130 5.37 9.72 25.22
N VAL A 131 4.18 9.28 25.61
CA VAL A 131 4.01 8.18 26.61
C VAL A 131 4.62 6.85 26.18
N LEU A 132 4.87 6.67 24.87
CA LEU A 132 5.51 5.47 24.30
C LEU A 132 7.02 5.66 24.09
N TYR A 133 7.60 6.82 24.46
CA TYR A 133 8.98 7.17 24.13
C TYR A 133 9.96 6.07 24.51
N GLU A 134 10.04 5.72 25.79
CA GLU A 134 10.99 4.72 26.30
C GLU A 134 10.83 3.36 25.62
N ARG A 135 9.58 2.95 25.37
CA ARG A 135 9.26 1.69 24.71
C ARG A 135 9.75 1.69 23.27
N LEU A 136 9.43 2.72 22.49
CA LEU A 136 9.78 2.80 21.07
C LEU A 136 11.29 2.99 20.88
N ILE A 137 11.96 3.78 21.72
CA ILE A 137 13.42 3.89 21.75
C ILE A 137 14.07 2.53 22.04
N SER A 138 13.57 1.78 23.02
CA SER A 138 14.07 0.43 23.33
C SER A 138 13.93 -0.51 22.14
N MET A 139 12.77 -0.52 21.48
CA MET A 139 12.54 -1.32 20.25
C MET A 139 13.45 -0.89 19.09
N ASN A 140 13.81 0.39 19.03
CA ASN A 140 14.71 0.96 18.03
C ASN A 140 16.21 0.82 18.43
N GLY A 141 16.54 -0.10 19.32
CA GLY A 141 17.91 -0.35 19.76
C GLY A 141 18.57 0.83 20.49
N GLY A 142 17.78 1.66 21.17
CA GLY A 142 18.22 2.87 21.86
C GLY A 142 18.43 4.09 20.96
N GLN A 143 18.10 3.99 19.69
CA GLN A 143 18.28 5.07 18.71
C GLN A 143 17.07 6.01 18.68
N SER A 144 17.30 7.32 18.62
CA SER A 144 16.26 8.34 18.45
C SER A 144 15.90 8.64 16.98
N ASP A 145 16.67 8.13 16.03
CA ASP A 145 16.37 8.23 14.60
C ASP A 145 15.44 7.09 14.17
N PHE A 146 14.21 7.45 13.83
CA PHE A 146 13.17 6.54 13.34
C PHE A 146 13.04 6.52 11.81
N SER A 147 13.93 7.16 11.06
CA SER A 147 13.80 7.29 9.60
C SER A 147 13.67 5.94 8.87
N HIS A 148 14.23 4.87 9.44
CA HIS A 148 14.14 3.50 8.91
C HIS A 148 13.07 2.63 9.59
N TRP A 149 12.15 3.23 10.36
CA TRP A 149 11.09 2.51 11.04
C TRP A 149 10.03 1.98 10.05
N ASN A 150 9.86 0.67 10.00
CA ASN A 150 8.88 -0.01 9.13
C ASN A 150 7.62 -0.44 9.88
N ALA A 151 7.75 -0.79 11.15
CA ALA A 151 6.65 -1.29 11.98
C ALA A 151 5.55 -0.24 12.21
N ASN A 152 4.42 -0.68 12.77
CA ASN A 152 3.38 0.23 13.26
C ASN A 152 3.77 0.89 14.62
N GLY A 153 2.85 1.62 15.23
CA GLY A 153 3.05 2.29 16.53
C GLY A 153 3.27 1.35 17.72
N ARG A 154 3.13 0.04 17.54
CA ARG A 154 3.39 -1.00 18.54
C ARG A 154 4.64 -1.81 18.27
N GLY A 155 5.34 -1.53 17.19
CA GLY A 155 6.55 -2.27 16.78
C GLY A 155 6.24 -3.56 16.03
N VAL A 156 5.07 -3.67 15.40
CA VAL A 156 4.68 -4.82 14.57
C VAL A 156 4.84 -4.47 13.09
N ASP A 157 5.53 -5.34 12.38
CA ASP A 157 5.68 -5.27 10.93
C ASP A 157 4.40 -5.78 10.26
N LEU A 158 3.60 -4.87 9.73
CA LEU A 158 2.28 -5.19 9.20
C LEU A 158 2.33 -6.17 8.03
N ASN A 159 3.40 -6.16 7.22
CA ASN A 159 3.53 -7.09 6.10
C ASN A 159 4.05 -8.48 6.52
N HIS A 160 4.08 -8.74 7.82
CA HIS A 160 4.30 -10.07 8.41
C HIS A 160 3.19 -10.47 9.38
N ASN A 161 2.13 -9.67 9.49
CA ASN A 161 1.03 -9.90 10.41
C ASN A 161 -0.20 -10.60 9.77
N TYR A 162 -0.14 -10.96 8.49
CA TYR A 162 -1.23 -11.67 7.81
C TYR A 162 -1.26 -13.17 8.11
N ASN A 163 -2.45 -13.77 8.02
CA ASN A 163 -2.66 -15.19 8.33
C ASN A 163 -2.21 -16.12 7.18
N PHE A 164 -0.91 -16.08 6.89
CA PHE A 164 -0.27 -17.00 5.94
C PHE A 164 1.13 -17.40 6.43
N GLY A 165 1.31 -18.70 6.72
CA GLY A 165 2.58 -19.22 7.22
C GLY A 165 3.09 -18.56 8.51
N PHE A 166 2.17 -18.02 9.32
CA PHE A 166 2.51 -17.24 10.51
C PHE A 166 3.29 -18.07 11.55
N SER A 167 2.97 -19.34 11.71
CA SER A 167 3.69 -20.23 12.63
C SER A 167 5.13 -20.50 12.17
N GLU A 168 5.35 -20.63 10.88
CA GLU A 168 6.67 -20.77 10.27
C GLU A 168 7.48 -19.49 10.44
N TYR A 169 6.83 -18.34 10.21
CA TYR A 169 7.44 -17.04 10.44
C TYR A 169 7.89 -16.87 11.90
N LYS A 170 7.03 -17.21 12.86
CA LYS A 170 7.34 -17.12 14.31
C LYS A 170 8.55 -17.94 14.72
N LYS A 171 8.80 -19.08 14.10
CA LYS A 171 10.01 -19.88 14.35
C LYS A 171 11.26 -19.12 13.91
N ILE A 172 11.26 -18.61 12.66
CA ILE A 172 12.39 -17.85 12.11
C ILE A 172 12.61 -16.54 12.90
N GLU A 173 11.53 -15.86 13.25
CA GLU A 173 11.54 -14.65 14.08
C GLU A 173 12.22 -14.91 15.44
N SER A 174 11.84 -16.01 16.10
CA SER A 174 12.42 -16.42 17.38
C SER A 174 13.90 -16.78 17.26
N GLU A 175 14.29 -17.50 16.20
CA GLU A 175 15.70 -17.84 15.91
C GLU A 175 16.57 -16.61 15.67
N GLN A 176 16.00 -15.52 15.16
CA GLN A 176 16.67 -14.22 14.99
C GLN A 176 16.65 -13.34 16.25
N GLY A 177 16.05 -13.82 17.34
CA GLY A 177 15.98 -13.09 18.61
C GLY A 177 15.04 -11.87 18.58
N ILE A 178 14.12 -11.79 17.61
CA ILE A 178 13.14 -10.71 17.49
C ILE A 178 11.98 -11.00 18.45
N GLN A 179 11.75 -10.12 19.42
CA GLN A 179 10.73 -10.32 20.46
C GLN A 179 10.14 -8.97 20.92
N ASN A 180 8.86 -8.99 21.31
CA ASN A 180 8.19 -7.87 21.99
C ASN A 180 8.11 -6.53 21.22
N GLY A 181 8.27 -6.58 19.90
CA GLY A 181 8.28 -5.42 19.02
C GLY A 181 9.67 -5.04 18.54
N ALA A 182 9.74 -4.57 17.30
CA ALA A 182 10.97 -4.17 16.63
C ALA A 182 10.69 -3.10 15.55
N PRO A 183 11.71 -2.41 15.04
CA PRO A 183 11.54 -1.50 13.90
C PRO A 183 11.03 -2.18 12.63
N THR A 184 11.27 -3.47 12.51
CA THR A 184 10.88 -4.33 11.37
C THR A 184 10.87 -5.79 11.80
N ARG A 185 10.20 -6.64 11.03
CA ARG A 185 10.21 -8.13 11.16
C ARG A 185 9.57 -8.70 12.42
N PHE A 186 8.99 -7.93 13.31
CA PHE A 186 8.16 -8.49 14.38
C PHE A 186 6.73 -8.66 13.90
N SER A 187 6.24 -9.88 13.85
CA SER A 187 4.94 -10.20 13.23
C SER A 187 3.72 -10.00 14.14
N GLY A 188 3.92 -9.56 15.38
CA GLY A 188 2.84 -9.46 16.37
C GLY A 188 2.61 -10.76 17.16
N GLU A 189 1.60 -10.78 18.00
CA GLU A 189 1.32 -11.91 18.91
C GLU A 189 0.62 -13.06 18.18
N TYR A 190 -0.30 -12.74 17.28
CA TYR A 190 -1.07 -13.69 16.45
C TYR A 190 -1.39 -13.06 15.09
N PRO A 191 -1.80 -13.86 14.10
CA PRO A 191 -2.12 -13.31 12.78
C PRO A 191 -3.25 -12.30 12.87
N GLU A 192 -3.12 -11.19 12.14
CA GLU A 192 -4.10 -10.10 12.12
C GLU A 192 -4.33 -9.47 13.52
N SER A 193 -3.30 -9.54 14.40
CA SER A 193 -3.35 -8.93 15.74
C SER A 193 -3.41 -7.41 15.71
N GLU A 194 -2.92 -6.80 14.63
CA GLU A 194 -2.89 -5.36 14.49
C GLU A 194 -4.20 -4.84 13.89
N PRO A 195 -4.75 -3.73 14.44
CA PRO A 195 -6.00 -3.19 13.91
C PRO A 195 -5.91 -2.85 12.42
N GLU A 196 -4.75 -2.37 11.96
CA GLU A 196 -4.50 -2.00 10.57
C GLU A 196 -4.69 -3.20 9.64
N THR A 197 -4.07 -4.33 9.94
CA THR A 197 -4.21 -5.57 9.17
C THR A 197 -5.58 -6.22 9.36
N GLY A 198 -6.08 -6.26 10.60
CA GLY A 198 -7.40 -6.82 10.91
C GLY A 198 -8.55 -6.12 10.18
N TYR A 199 -8.56 -4.78 10.16
CA TYR A 199 -9.58 -4.03 9.42
C TYR A 199 -9.48 -4.24 7.91
N LEU A 200 -8.27 -4.26 7.36
CA LEU A 200 -8.06 -4.50 5.93
C LEU A 200 -8.53 -5.90 5.53
N CYS A 201 -8.13 -6.94 6.26
CA CYS A 201 -8.53 -8.32 6.01
C CYS A 201 -10.05 -8.48 6.10
N ASN A 202 -10.68 -7.94 7.16
CA ASN A 202 -12.13 -7.98 7.33
C ASN A 202 -12.86 -7.24 6.21
N TYR A 203 -12.36 -6.09 5.78
CA TYR A 203 -12.92 -5.35 4.66
C TYR A 203 -12.90 -6.17 3.37
N ILE A 204 -11.76 -6.79 3.05
CA ILE A 204 -11.60 -7.61 1.83
C ILE A 204 -12.51 -8.86 1.91
N ARG A 205 -12.55 -9.56 3.03
CA ARG A 205 -13.42 -10.73 3.24
C ARG A 205 -14.90 -10.38 3.13
N PHE A 206 -15.30 -9.24 3.71
CA PHE A 206 -16.70 -8.80 3.68
C PHE A 206 -17.18 -8.49 2.25
N GLN A 207 -16.34 -7.84 1.44
CA GLN A 207 -16.64 -7.57 0.04
C GLN A 207 -16.62 -8.84 -0.81
N ASN A 208 -15.66 -9.74 -0.58
CA ASN A 208 -15.45 -11.06 -1.21
C ASN A 208 -15.54 -11.13 -2.75
N ASP A 209 -15.42 -9.99 -3.44
CA ASP A 209 -15.59 -9.88 -4.89
C ASP A 209 -14.41 -9.15 -5.59
N PHE A 210 -13.30 -8.96 -4.87
CA PHE A 210 -12.09 -8.40 -5.46
C PHE A 210 -11.47 -9.35 -6.49
N CYS A 211 -11.32 -8.88 -7.74
CA CYS A 211 -10.70 -9.65 -8.83
C CYS A 211 -9.18 -9.75 -8.70
N GLY A 212 -8.56 -8.93 -7.88
CA GLY A 212 -7.13 -8.94 -7.63
C GLY A 212 -6.68 -7.74 -6.81
N ALA A 213 -5.40 -7.75 -6.42
CA ALA A 213 -4.80 -6.76 -5.55
C ALA A 213 -3.44 -6.26 -6.06
N ILE A 214 -3.10 -5.02 -5.73
CA ILE A 214 -1.76 -4.45 -5.88
C ILE A 214 -1.34 -3.83 -4.56
N SER A 215 -0.17 -4.24 -4.06
CA SER A 215 0.49 -3.63 -2.91
C SER A 215 1.74 -2.90 -3.36
N LEU A 216 1.89 -1.63 -2.99
CA LEU A 216 3.09 -0.86 -3.26
C LEU A 216 3.99 -0.81 -2.02
N HIS A 217 5.21 -1.25 -2.21
CA HIS A 217 6.34 -1.19 -1.31
C HIS A 217 7.50 -0.42 -1.95
N SER A 218 8.57 -0.23 -1.26
CA SER A 218 9.86 0.21 -1.76
C SER A 218 10.96 -0.49 -0.95
N GLN A 219 12.08 -0.85 -1.56
CA GLN A 219 12.63 -0.51 -2.84
C GLN A 219 13.19 -1.78 -3.54
N GLY A 220 13.56 -1.67 -4.84
CA GLY A 220 14.22 -2.78 -5.54
C GLY A 220 13.94 -2.81 -7.04
N GLU A 221 12.84 -2.17 -7.50
CA GLU A 221 12.29 -2.34 -8.85
C GLU A 221 12.00 -3.81 -9.16
N GLU A 222 11.27 -4.45 -8.24
CA GLU A 222 10.93 -5.87 -8.27
C GLU A 222 9.41 -6.07 -8.19
N ILE A 223 8.92 -7.23 -8.67
CA ILE A 223 7.51 -7.63 -8.55
C ILE A 223 7.43 -9.04 -7.97
N TYR A 224 6.68 -9.20 -6.88
CA TYR A 224 6.33 -10.48 -6.28
C TYR A 224 4.88 -10.81 -6.61
N TYR A 225 4.57 -12.09 -6.94
CA TYR A 225 3.27 -12.49 -7.50
C TYR A 225 2.90 -13.94 -7.21
N LYS A 226 3.64 -14.60 -6.34
CA LYS A 226 3.47 -16.02 -6.00
C LYS A 226 3.22 -16.19 -4.52
N CYS A 227 2.59 -17.33 -4.19
CA CYS A 227 2.49 -17.84 -2.84
C CYS A 227 3.31 -19.15 -2.78
N GLY A 228 4.58 -19.06 -2.43
CA GLY A 228 5.54 -20.15 -2.62
C GLY A 228 5.66 -20.53 -4.09
N GLU A 229 5.40 -21.79 -4.42
CA GLU A 229 5.36 -22.28 -5.81
C GLU A 229 3.98 -22.08 -6.48
N TYR A 230 2.96 -21.70 -5.71
CA TYR A 230 1.61 -21.54 -6.22
C TYR A 230 1.42 -20.19 -6.93
N ILE A 231 0.79 -20.25 -8.09
CA ILE A 231 0.49 -19.08 -8.94
C ILE A 231 -0.99 -19.17 -9.37
N PRO A 232 -1.84 -18.19 -9.02
CA PRO A 232 -3.22 -18.15 -9.51
C PRO A 232 -3.26 -18.09 -11.04
N GLU A 233 -4.36 -18.59 -11.62
CA GLU A 233 -4.55 -18.61 -13.07
C GLU A 233 -4.29 -17.23 -13.69
N LYS A 234 -3.55 -17.18 -14.81
CA LYS A 234 -3.15 -15.99 -15.58
C LYS A 234 -2.23 -14.99 -14.87
N SER A 235 -1.96 -15.13 -13.55
CA SER A 235 -1.06 -14.21 -12.84
C SER A 235 0.31 -14.10 -13.50
N GLU A 236 0.87 -15.21 -13.98
CA GLU A 236 2.19 -15.21 -14.61
C GLU A 236 2.22 -14.42 -15.92
N SER A 237 1.19 -14.53 -16.75
CA SER A 237 1.10 -13.75 -18.00
C SER A 237 0.88 -12.26 -17.74
N ILE A 238 0.06 -11.93 -16.74
CA ILE A 238 -0.22 -10.56 -16.32
C ILE A 238 1.04 -9.90 -15.76
N VAL A 239 1.76 -10.58 -14.85
CA VAL A 239 2.95 -9.99 -14.24
C VAL A 239 4.10 -9.82 -15.24
N LYS A 240 4.25 -10.74 -16.19
CA LYS A 240 5.23 -10.57 -17.30
C LYS A 240 4.90 -9.35 -18.16
N TYR A 241 3.62 -9.09 -18.41
CA TYR A 241 3.19 -7.88 -19.07
C TYR A 241 3.51 -6.63 -18.26
N PHE A 242 3.19 -6.62 -16.96
CA PHE A 242 3.51 -5.50 -16.08
C PHE A 242 5.02 -5.24 -15.97
N ALA A 243 5.82 -6.29 -15.83
CA ALA A 243 7.27 -6.18 -15.82
C ALA A 243 7.82 -5.56 -17.11
N GLY A 244 7.23 -5.92 -18.25
CA GLY A 244 7.57 -5.32 -19.54
C GLY A 244 7.24 -3.82 -19.62
N LEU A 245 6.20 -3.35 -18.93
CA LEU A 245 5.81 -1.94 -18.90
C LEU A 245 6.71 -1.08 -18.00
N CYS A 246 7.03 -1.56 -16.80
CA CYS A 246 7.80 -0.77 -15.82
C CYS A 246 9.30 -1.08 -15.80
N GLY A 247 9.72 -2.18 -16.42
CA GLY A 247 11.12 -2.63 -16.40
C GLY A 247 11.55 -3.28 -15.08
N TYR A 248 10.60 -3.68 -14.24
CA TYR A 248 10.89 -4.32 -12.94
C TYR A 248 11.19 -5.81 -13.13
N THR A 249 11.99 -6.37 -12.23
CA THR A 249 12.38 -7.78 -12.24
C THR A 249 11.37 -8.63 -11.48
N LEU A 250 10.97 -9.78 -12.04
CA LEU A 250 10.13 -10.74 -11.35
C LEU A 250 10.91 -11.50 -10.29
N LYS A 251 10.36 -11.58 -9.08
CA LYS A 251 10.98 -12.24 -7.92
C LYS A 251 10.03 -13.23 -7.26
N THR A 252 10.61 -14.14 -6.53
CA THR A 252 9.92 -15.05 -5.60
C THR A 252 10.43 -14.74 -4.21
N ALA A 253 9.52 -14.54 -3.26
CA ALA A 253 9.86 -14.31 -1.87
C ALA A 253 10.57 -15.53 -1.27
N GLN A 254 11.60 -15.31 -0.46
CA GLN A 254 12.41 -16.35 0.17
C GLN A 254 12.68 -16.02 1.64
N GLY A 255 12.95 -17.05 2.43
CA GLY A 255 13.22 -16.89 3.86
C GLY A 255 12.04 -16.25 4.59
N MET A 256 12.28 -15.28 5.44
CA MET A 256 11.23 -14.56 6.18
C MET A 256 10.21 -13.89 5.27
N ALA A 257 10.63 -13.30 4.16
CA ALA A 257 9.74 -12.62 3.23
C ALA A 257 8.70 -13.53 2.57
N ALA A 258 8.85 -14.85 2.66
CA ALA A 258 7.89 -15.82 2.11
C ALA A 258 6.65 -16.06 3.00
N TYR A 259 6.58 -15.45 4.18
CA TYR A 259 5.55 -15.72 5.17
C TYR A 259 4.95 -14.44 5.75
N GLY A 260 3.66 -14.48 6.05
CA GLY A 260 2.94 -13.41 6.72
C GLY A 260 2.66 -12.17 5.86
N GLY A 261 3.02 -12.20 4.56
CA GLY A 261 2.83 -11.08 3.65
C GLY A 261 1.40 -10.97 3.10
N PHE A 262 1.02 -9.73 2.74
CA PHE A 262 -0.31 -9.44 2.17
C PHE A 262 -0.56 -10.20 0.86
N THR A 263 0.40 -10.21 -0.06
CA THR A 263 0.23 -10.84 -1.38
C THR A 263 0.04 -12.34 -1.27
N GLU A 264 0.82 -13.02 -0.43
CA GLU A 264 0.71 -14.46 -0.20
C GLU A 264 -0.62 -14.81 0.49
N TRP A 265 -1.03 -14.00 1.48
CA TRP A 265 -2.31 -14.15 2.16
C TRP A 265 -3.47 -13.99 1.18
N PHE A 266 -3.48 -12.93 0.37
CA PHE A 266 -4.56 -12.67 -0.59
C PHE A 266 -4.68 -13.80 -1.63
N ILE A 267 -3.56 -14.26 -2.19
CA ILE A 267 -3.52 -15.38 -3.12
C ILE A 267 -4.09 -16.64 -2.46
N ARG A 268 -3.68 -16.93 -1.24
CA ARG A 268 -4.08 -18.16 -0.54
C ARG A 268 -5.54 -18.16 -0.11
N GLU A 269 -6.04 -17.00 0.34
CA GLU A 269 -7.41 -16.85 0.83
C GLU A 269 -8.43 -16.87 -0.31
N PHE A 270 -8.11 -16.21 -1.45
CA PHE A 270 -9.10 -15.93 -2.50
C PHE A 270 -8.81 -16.64 -3.82
N ASP A 271 -7.67 -17.29 -3.99
CA ASP A 271 -7.21 -17.87 -5.26
C ASP A 271 -7.26 -16.87 -6.44
N ARG A 272 -6.84 -15.63 -6.19
CA ARG A 272 -6.88 -14.52 -7.14
C ARG A 272 -5.53 -13.81 -7.21
N PRO A 273 -5.20 -13.17 -8.36
CA PRO A 273 -3.93 -12.47 -8.53
C PRO A 273 -3.72 -11.36 -7.48
N SER A 274 -2.55 -11.35 -6.90
CA SER A 274 -2.05 -10.25 -6.09
C SER A 274 -0.59 -9.99 -6.45
N PHE A 275 -0.22 -8.71 -6.48
CA PHE A 275 1.11 -8.27 -6.89
C PHE A 275 1.68 -7.27 -5.91
N THR A 276 2.88 -7.55 -5.39
CA THR A 276 3.67 -6.57 -4.65
C THR A 276 4.69 -5.94 -5.59
N PHE A 277 4.68 -4.61 -5.67
CA PHE A 277 5.67 -3.82 -6.41
C PHE A 277 6.62 -3.15 -5.43
N GLU A 278 7.90 -3.51 -5.48
CA GLU A 278 8.98 -2.83 -4.78
C GLU A 278 9.47 -1.63 -5.60
N CYS A 279 8.95 -0.46 -5.31
CA CYS A 279 9.07 0.73 -6.13
C CYS A 279 10.40 1.46 -5.95
N GLY A 280 11.03 1.87 -7.06
CA GLY A 280 12.24 2.68 -7.04
C GLY A 280 13.49 1.94 -6.63
N LYS A 281 14.61 2.67 -6.56
CA LYS A 281 15.94 2.14 -6.20
C LYS A 281 16.59 3.03 -5.17
N GLY A 282 17.38 2.43 -4.27
CA GLY A 282 18.15 3.16 -3.28
C GLY A 282 18.04 2.53 -1.90
N ILE A 283 17.96 3.37 -0.89
CA ILE A 283 17.79 2.98 0.52
C ILE A 283 16.58 3.75 1.05
N ASN A 284 15.64 3.05 1.72
CA ASN A 284 14.50 3.69 2.35
C ASN A 284 14.93 4.56 3.55
N PRO A 285 14.26 5.70 3.75
CA PRO A 285 13.20 6.26 2.93
C PRO A 285 13.73 6.83 1.61
N LEU A 286 13.07 6.48 0.50
CA LEU A 286 13.42 7.05 -0.80
C LEU A 286 13.13 8.56 -0.82
N PRO A 287 14.01 9.38 -1.43
CA PRO A 287 13.82 10.83 -1.45
C PRO A 287 12.62 11.23 -2.31
N ILE A 288 11.87 12.25 -1.86
CA ILE A 288 10.65 12.73 -2.53
C ILE A 288 10.86 13.09 -4.01
N LYS A 289 12.07 13.52 -4.40
CA LYS A 289 12.42 13.81 -5.81
C LYS A 289 12.22 12.61 -6.74
N ASP A 290 12.29 11.38 -6.23
CA ASP A 290 12.16 10.16 -7.01
C ASP A 290 10.68 9.80 -7.28
N LEU A 291 9.74 10.40 -6.56
CA LEU A 291 8.30 10.14 -6.67
C LEU A 291 7.80 10.26 -8.12
N SER A 292 8.24 11.28 -8.84
CA SER A 292 7.79 11.52 -10.22
C SER A 292 8.21 10.38 -11.16
N MET A 293 9.45 9.91 -11.02
CA MET A 293 9.98 8.82 -11.84
C MET A 293 9.30 7.48 -11.49
N ILE A 294 9.13 7.20 -10.20
CA ILE A 294 8.43 6.00 -9.73
C ILE A 294 7.01 5.98 -10.27
N TYR A 295 6.28 7.09 -10.12
CA TYR A 295 4.92 7.19 -10.64
C TYR A 295 4.84 6.97 -12.14
N LEU A 296 5.73 7.58 -12.94
CA LEU A 296 5.73 7.42 -14.38
C LEU A 296 5.96 5.98 -14.83
N LYS A 297 6.81 5.21 -14.12
CA LYS A 297 7.01 3.78 -14.40
C LYS A 297 5.77 2.94 -14.11
N LEU A 298 5.02 3.26 -13.07
CA LEU A 298 3.85 2.49 -12.63
C LEU A 298 2.53 3.00 -13.23
N ARG A 299 2.50 4.23 -13.72
CA ARG A 299 1.29 4.93 -14.17
C ARG A 299 0.41 4.07 -15.07
N LYS A 300 0.99 3.52 -16.13
CA LYS A 300 0.23 2.71 -17.09
C LYS A 300 -0.34 1.45 -16.43
N ILE A 301 0.42 0.79 -15.58
CA ILE A 301 -0.02 -0.40 -14.84
C ILE A 301 -1.21 -0.05 -13.93
N LEU A 302 -1.13 1.04 -13.17
CA LEU A 302 -2.20 1.44 -12.25
C LEU A 302 -3.53 1.73 -12.97
N PHE A 303 -3.50 2.19 -14.24
CA PHE A 303 -4.70 2.40 -15.04
C PHE A 303 -5.17 1.14 -15.79
N GLU A 304 -4.28 0.25 -16.20
CA GLU A 304 -4.63 -0.94 -16.97
C GLU A 304 -5.02 -2.14 -16.11
N ALA A 305 -4.34 -2.32 -14.95
CA ALA A 305 -4.54 -3.47 -14.10
C ALA A 305 -6.01 -3.69 -13.70
N PRO A 306 -6.81 -2.65 -13.36
CA PRO A 306 -8.22 -2.87 -13.02
C PRO A 306 -9.01 -3.51 -14.15
N LEU A 307 -8.80 -3.08 -15.40
CA LEU A 307 -9.48 -3.65 -16.57
C LEU A 307 -8.97 -5.06 -16.92
N ILE A 308 -7.69 -5.34 -16.71
CA ILE A 308 -7.11 -6.66 -16.95
C ILE A 308 -7.66 -7.65 -15.92
N LEU A 309 -7.63 -7.30 -14.64
CA LEU A 309 -8.08 -8.14 -13.54
C LEU A 309 -9.59 -8.37 -13.58
N SER A 310 -10.39 -7.36 -13.94
CA SER A 310 -11.85 -7.48 -14.05
C SER A 310 -12.32 -8.45 -15.12
N ARG A 311 -11.47 -8.83 -16.08
CA ARG A 311 -11.78 -9.82 -17.12
C ARG A 311 -11.55 -11.27 -16.67
N LEU A 312 -10.91 -11.46 -15.53
CA LEU A 312 -10.76 -12.78 -14.93
C LEU A 312 -12.14 -13.16 -14.34
N ARG A 313 -12.65 -14.32 -14.76
CA ARG A 313 -13.93 -14.84 -14.24
C ARG A 313 -13.59 -15.85 -13.13
N TYR A 314 -14.08 -15.59 -11.95
CA TYR A 314 -13.97 -16.45 -10.77
C TYR A 314 -15.35 -16.91 -10.32
#